data_8c6f83fcd6a2da2ef29ba13dc5a93f89
#
_entry.id   8c6f83fcd6a2da2ef29ba13dc5a93f89
#
_cell.length_a   1.000
_cell.length_b   1.000
_cell.length_c   1.000
_cell.angle_alpha   90.00
_cell.angle_beta   90.00
_cell.angle_gamma   90.00
#
_symmetry.space_group_name_H-M   'P 1'
#
loop_
_entity.id
_entity.type
_entity.pdbx_description
1 polymer ?
#
loop_
_entity_poly.entity_id
_entity_poly.type
_entity_poly.pdbx_seq_one_letter_code
_entity_poly.pdbx_strand_id
1 'polypeptide(L)'
;MENAKIKNMYDLSQSIAGEYLSQFTYPWEALKGISDFIKKLGPTLDPEIYEKRGENIWVAKSATVAPTACLNGPLIIDEDAEIRHCAFIRGSAIIGKGSVVGNSTEIKNDIIFNTVQVPHYNYVGDSILGYKSHMGAGSITSNVKSDKTLVVVKDSRDSGEEIETGLKKFGAMLG
;
A
#
# COMPACT_ATOMS: atom_id res chain seq x y z
N MET A 1 19.44 2.24 -12.42
CA MET A 1 18.63 1.18 -11.71
C MET A 1 17.28 1.00 -12.41
N GLU A 2 17.28 0.46 -13.63
CA GLU A 2 16.06 0.32 -14.46
C GLU A 2 15.02 -0.59 -13.82
N ASN A 3 15.44 -1.70 -13.20
CA ASN A 3 14.52 -2.69 -12.61
C ASN A 3 13.72 -2.16 -11.41
N ALA A 4 14.15 -1.07 -10.79
CA ALA A 4 13.45 -0.43 -9.67
C ALA A 4 12.45 0.64 -10.12
N LYS A 5 12.35 0.92 -11.42
CA LYS A 5 11.40 1.91 -11.94
C LYS A 5 9.97 1.34 -11.94
N ILE A 6 9.00 2.17 -11.61
CA ILE A 6 7.57 1.82 -11.57
C ILE A 6 7.13 1.07 -12.82
N LYS A 7 7.46 1.60 -14.00
CA LYS A 7 7.06 1.00 -15.30
C LYS A 7 7.57 -0.43 -15.52
N ASN A 8 8.62 -0.84 -14.80
CA ASN A 8 9.22 -2.17 -14.92
C ASN A 8 8.85 -3.10 -13.76
N MET A 9 8.35 -2.53 -12.65
CA MET A 9 7.98 -3.29 -11.46
C MET A 9 6.50 -3.63 -11.40
N TYR A 10 5.62 -2.72 -11.89
CA TYR A 10 4.19 -2.81 -11.61
C TYR A 10 3.35 -2.80 -12.88
N ASP A 11 2.34 -3.65 -12.91
CA ASP A 11 1.20 -3.50 -13.82
C ASP A 11 0.22 -2.48 -13.23
N LEU A 12 0.33 -1.23 -13.65
CA LEU A 12 -0.45 -0.12 -13.12
C LEU A 12 -1.96 -0.25 -13.39
N SER A 13 -2.38 -1.10 -14.34
CA SER A 13 -3.80 -1.40 -14.57
C SER A 13 -4.45 -2.17 -13.41
N GLN A 14 -3.63 -2.74 -12.52
CA GLN A 14 -4.05 -3.52 -11.37
C GLN A 14 -4.16 -2.71 -10.06
N SER A 15 -4.37 -1.40 -10.17
CA SER A 15 -4.59 -0.55 -9.01
C SER A 15 -5.37 0.71 -9.40
N ILE A 16 -6.31 1.13 -8.57
CA ILE A 16 -6.96 2.44 -8.71
C ILE A 16 -5.97 3.60 -8.55
N ALA A 17 -4.79 3.34 -7.99
CA ALA A 17 -3.70 4.30 -7.87
C ALA A 17 -2.77 4.32 -9.10
N GLY A 18 -3.08 3.58 -10.17
CA GLY A 18 -2.19 3.44 -11.32
C GLY A 18 -1.82 4.77 -11.98
N GLU A 19 -2.79 5.66 -12.20
CA GLU A 19 -2.55 6.99 -12.76
C GLU A 19 -1.68 7.86 -11.82
N TYR A 20 -1.90 7.78 -10.52
CA TYR A 20 -1.07 8.46 -9.53
C TYR A 20 0.37 7.96 -9.58
N LEU A 21 0.57 6.64 -9.57
CA LEU A 21 1.90 6.03 -9.60
C LEU A 21 2.65 6.32 -10.90
N SER A 22 1.96 6.44 -12.04
CA SER A 22 2.58 6.73 -13.34
C SER A 22 3.30 8.07 -13.41
N GLN A 23 3.04 8.97 -12.47
CA GLN A 23 3.67 10.30 -12.38
C GLN A 23 5.10 10.24 -11.81
N PHE A 24 5.52 9.11 -11.25
CA PHE A 24 6.81 8.94 -10.59
C PHE A 24 7.73 8.01 -11.37
N THR A 25 9.03 8.17 -11.17
CA THR A 25 10.03 7.25 -11.72
C THR A 25 10.20 6.03 -10.85
N TYR A 26 10.35 6.26 -9.54
CA TYR A 26 10.56 5.21 -8.55
C TYR A 26 9.39 5.12 -7.57
N PRO A 27 9.02 3.92 -7.11
CA PRO A 27 7.82 3.74 -6.28
C PRO A 27 7.88 4.49 -4.96
N TRP A 28 9.01 4.60 -4.33
CA TRP A 28 9.16 5.30 -3.05
C TRP A 28 8.89 6.82 -3.13
N GLU A 29 8.97 7.41 -4.32
CA GLU A 29 8.65 8.82 -4.53
C GLU A 29 7.17 9.12 -4.27
N ALA A 30 6.30 8.12 -4.49
CA ALA A 30 4.85 8.23 -4.28
C ALA A 30 4.45 8.25 -2.79
N LEU A 31 5.27 7.71 -1.88
CA LEU A 31 4.89 7.48 -0.49
C LEU A 31 4.42 8.73 0.25
N LYS A 32 5.03 9.88 -0.03
CA LYS A 32 4.71 11.15 0.65
C LYS A 32 3.32 11.69 0.29
N GLY A 33 2.81 11.35 -0.90
CA GLY A 33 1.58 11.89 -1.44
C GLY A 33 0.36 11.00 -1.27
N ILE A 34 0.49 9.78 -0.72
CA ILE A 34 -0.61 8.80 -0.62
C ILE A 34 -1.82 9.38 0.11
N SER A 35 -1.60 10.04 1.25
CA SER A 35 -2.68 10.64 2.03
C SER A 35 -3.50 11.66 1.24
N ASP A 36 -2.82 12.58 0.55
CA ASP A 36 -3.49 13.64 -0.20
C ASP A 36 -4.15 13.10 -1.47
N PHE A 37 -3.53 12.10 -2.10
CA PHE A 37 -4.13 11.39 -3.22
C PHE A 37 -5.45 10.71 -2.83
N ILE A 38 -5.49 9.98 -1.70
CA ILE A 38 -6.71 9.34 -1.21
C ILE A 38 -7.81 10.37 -0.94
N LYS A 39 -7.48 11.48 -0.27
CA LYS A 39 -8.45 12.56 0.02
C LYS A 39 -9.01 13.20 -1.25
N LYS A 40 -8.20 13.27 -2.31
CA LYS A 40 -8.62 13.80 -3.61
C LYS A 40 -9.45 12.80 -4.40
N LEU A 41 -9.05 11.54 -4.42
CA LEU A 41 -9.72 10.47 -5.17
C LEU A 41 -11.04 10.06 -4.51
N GLY A 42 -11.05 9.86 -3.20
CA GLY A 42 -12.19 9.31 -2.49
C GLY A 42 -13.54 9.98 -2.77
N PRO A 43 -13.65 11.33 -2.78
CA PRO A 43 -14.90 12.00 -3.12
C PRO A 43 -15.37 11.80 -4.56
N THR A 44 -14.53 11.31 -5.47
CA THR A 44 -14.86 11.06 -6.88
C THR A 44 -15.25 9.61 -7.16
N LEU A 45 -15.13 8.73 -6.17
CA LEU A 45 -15.52 7.33 -6.32
C LEU A 45 -17.03 7.20 -6.49
N ASP A 46 -17.44 6.22 -7.31
CA ASP A 46 -18.85 5.99 -7.62
C ASP A 46 -19.63 5.59 -6.34
N PRO A 47 -20.63 6.37 -5.91
CA PRO A 47 -21.42 6.06 -4.72
C PRO A 47 -22.29 4.80 -4.87
N GLU A 48 -22.50 4.30 -6.08
CA GLU A 48 -23.15 3.01 -6.30
C GLU A 48 -22.23 1.83 -5.92
N ILE A 49 -20.93 2.02 -5.99
CA ILE A 49 -19.91 1.00 -5.65
C ILE A 49 -19.37 1.22 -4.23
N TYR A 50 -19.07 2.46 -3.86
CA TYR A 50 -18.42 2.79 -2.59
C TYR A 50 -19.35 3.50 -1.62
N GLU A 51 -19.19 3.20 -0.35
CA GLU A 51 -19.82 3.94 0.74
C GLU A 51 -18.75 4.65 1.59
N LYS A 52 -19.11 5.83 2.11
CA LYS A 52 -18.27 6.57 3.06
C LYS A 52 -18.56 6.09 4.48
N ARG A 53 -17.62 5.36 5.08
CA ARG A 53 -17.76 4.82 6.46
C ARG A 53 -17.15 5.69 7.55
N GLY A 54 -16.53 6.81 7.21
CA GLY A 54 -15.91 7.72 8.17
C GLY A 54 -15.24 8.92 7.53
N GLU A 55 -14.48 9.68 8.31
CA GLU A 55 -13.72 10.80 7.77
C GLU A 55 -12.59 10.28 6.86
N ASN A 56 -12.70 10.61 5.56
CA ASN A 56 -11.77 10.15 4.52
C ASN A 56 -11.63 8.61 4.45
N ILE A 57 -12.71 7.86 4.72
CA ILE A 57 -12.76 6.40 4.61
C ILE A 57 -13.82 6.02 3.59
N TRP A 58 -13.42 5.39 2.50
CA TRP A 58 -14.30 4.86 1.45
C TRP A 58 -14.11 3.35 1.35
N VAL A 59 -15.20 2.61 1.37
CA VAL A 59 -15.19 1.15 1.34
C VAL A 59 -16.15 0.67 0.27
N ALA A 60 -15.70 -0.19 -0.61
CA ALA A 60 -16.58 -0.80 -1.59
C ALA A 60 -17.66 -1.65 -0.88
N LYS A 61 -18.90 -1.59 -1.38
CA LYS A 61 -20.06 -2.30 -0.80
C LYS A 61 -19.88 -3.82 -0.85
N SER A 62 -19.09 -4.33 -1.80
CA SER A 62 -18.74 -5.74 -1.93
C SER A 62 -17.60 -6.19 -1.00
N ALA A 63 -16.87 -5.24 -0.41
CA ALA A 63 -15.78 -5.58 0.50
C ALA A 63 -16.29 -6.13 1.84
N THR A 64 -15.59 -7.12 2.37
CA THR A 64 -15.89 -7.70 3.68
C THR A 64 -14.96 -7.12 4.74
N VAL A 65 -15.52 -6.49 5.76
CA VAL A 65 -14.75 -5.91 6.87
C VAL A 65 -15.23 -6.53 8.18
N ALA A 66 -14.33 -7.23 8.88
CA ALA A 66 -14.65 -7.83 10.17
C ALA A 66 -15.02 -6.75 11.21
N PRO A 67 -16.04 -6.97 12.04
CA PRO A 67 -16.46 -5.98 13.06
C PRO A 67 -15.37 -5.60 14.06
N THR A 68 -14.35 -6.42 14.19
CA THR A 68 -13.20 -6.23 15.08
C THR A 68 -12.01 -5.56 14.41
N ALA A 69 -12.10 -5.25 13.12
CA ALA A 69 -11.07 -4.48 12.45
C ALA A 69 -11.17 -2.99 12.86
N CYS A 70 -10.00 -2.35 13.01
CA CYS A 70 -9.91 -0.92 13.28
C CYS A 70 -9.46 -0.19 12.01
N LEU A 71 -10.30 0.73 11.54
CA LEU A 71 -10.06 1.49 10.32
C LEU A 71 -9.87 2.98 10.63
N ASN A 72 -8.71 3.52 10.28
CA ASN A 72 -8.44 4.96 10.31
C ASN A 72 -8.24 5.50 8.88
N GLY A 73 -8.74 6.71 8.62
CA GLY A 73 -8.53 7.41 7.35
C GLY A 73 -7.17 8.16 7.27
N PRO A 74 -6.79 8.64 6.09
CA PRO A 74 -7.46 8.41 4.80
C PRO A 74 -7.30 6.96 4.30
N LEU A 75 -8.37 6.38 3.76
CA LEU A 75 -8.41 4.96 3.41
C LEU A 75 -9.37 4.70 2.26
N ILE A 76 -8.95 3.90 1.31
CA ILE A 76 -9.84 3.29 0.31
C ILE A 76 -9.69 1.77 0.41
N ILE A 77 -10.82 1.07 0.56
CA ILE A 77 -10.92 -0.39 0.46
C ILE A 77 -11.75 -0.70 -0.77
N ASP A 78 -11.13 -1.34 -1.74
CA ASP A 78 -11.69 -1.61 -3.06
C ASP A 78 -12.59 -2.85 -3.05
N GLU A 79 -13.24 -3.11 -4.20
CA GLU A 79 -14.20 -4.19 -4.38
C GLU A 79 -13.64 -5.56 -3.97
N ASP A 80 -14.49 -6.39 -3.39
CA ASP A 80 -14.18 -7.77 -3.01
C ASP A 80 -12.96 -7.94 -2.07
N ALA A 81 -12.43 -6.84 -1.53
CA ALA A 81 -11.34 -6.92 -0.54
C ALA A 81 -11.84 -7.48 0.79
N GLU A 82 -10.97 -8.20 1.49
CA GLU A 82 -11.28 -8.82 2.78
C GLU A 82 -10.37 -8.23 3.88
N ILE A 83 -10.98 -7.56 4.86
CA ILE A 83 -10.30 -7.07 6.06
C ILE A 83 -10.73 -7.95 7.23
N ARG A 84 -9.80 -8.76 7.74
CA ARG A 84 -10.08 -9.81 8.71
C ARG A 84 -10.05 -9.33 10.16
N HIS A 85 -10.35 -10.27 11.05
CA HIS A 85 -10.39 -10.07 12.50
C HIS A 85 -9.13 -9.38 13.04
N CYS A 86 -9.32 -8.33 13.86
CA CYS A 86 -8.25 -7.56 14.49
C CYS A 86 -7.21 -6.93 13.53
N ALA A 87 -7.52 -6.79 12.23
CA ALA A 87 -6.69 -6.00 11.35
C ALA A 87 -6.72 -4.52 11.78
N PHE A 88 -5.57 -3.85 11.70
CA PHE A 88 -5.44 -2.45 12.06
C PHE A 88 -4.94 -1.62 10.86
N ILE A 89 -5.82 -0.87 10.22
CA ILE A 89 -5.47 0.06 9.16
C ILE A 89 -5.25 1.44 9.78
N ARG A 90 -4.01 1.89 9.84
CA ARG A 90 -3.64 3.18 10.46
C ARG A 90 -3.89 4.39 9.59
N GLY A 91 -4.28 4.19 8.34
CA GLY A 91 -4.55 5.25 7.39
C GLY A 91 -3.43 5.51 6.39
N SER A 92 -3.71 6.41 5.47
CA SER A 92 -2.94 6.64 4.24
C SER A 92 -2.77 5.35 3.45
N ALA A 93 -3.85 4.55 3.31
CA ALA A 93 -3.79 3.24 2.69
C ALA A 93 -4.82 3.07 1.57
N ILE A 94 -4.42 2.37 0.52
CA ILE A 94 -5.30 1.85 -0.53
C ILE A 94 -5.18 0.33 -0.52
N ILE A 95 -6.32 -0.36 -0.31
CA ILE A 95 -6.40 -1.81 -0.37
C ILE A 95 -7.11 -2.17 -1.67
N GLY A 96 -6.38 -2.75 -2.61
CA GLY A 96 -6.87 -3.05 -3.95
C GLY A 96 -7.90 -4.17 -4.00
N LYS A 97 -8.58 -4.28 -5.13
CA LYS A 97 -9.65 -5.24 -5.39
C LYS A 97 -9.22 -6.69 -5.10
N GLY A 98 -10.07 -7.41 -4.38
CA GLY A 98 -9.85 -8.82 -4.06
C GLY A 98 -8.64 -9.09 -3.17
N SER A 99 -8.07 -8.05 -2.52
CA SER A 99 -6.92 -8.22 -1.63
C SER A 99 -7.35 -8.60 -0.22
N VAL A 100 -6.46 -9.28 0.49
CA VAL A 100 -6.70 -9.76 1.85
C VAL A 100 -5.74 -9.07 2.81
N VAL A 101 -6.30 -8.35 3.80
CA VAL A 101 -5.59 -7.90 4.99
C VAL A 101 -6.05 -8.76 6.15
N GLY A 102 -5.18 -9.65 6.58
CA GLY A 102 -5.52 -10.76 7.45
C GLY A 102 -5.52 -10.43 8.94
N ASN A 103 -5.65 -11.50 9.72
CA ASN A 103 -5.74 -11.42 11.18
C ASN A 103 -4.56 -10.67 11.78
N SER A 104 -4.86 -9.68 12.62
CA SER A 104 -3.86 -8.92 13.38
C SER A 104 -2.74 -8.31 12.52
N THR A 105 -3.07 -7.97 11.28
CA THR A 105 -2.16 -7.30 10.34
C THR A 105 -2.31 -5.79 10.47
N GLU A 106 -1.18 -5.09 10.57
CA GLU A 106 -1.14 -3.62 10.61
C GLU A 106 -0.69 -3.07 9.25
N ILE A 107 -1.45 -2.10 8.72
CA ILE A 107 -1.18 -1.40 7.45
C ILE A 107 -1.05 0.10 7.72
N LYS A 108 0.01 0.73 7.18
CA LYS A 108 0.24 2.17 7.40
C LYS A 108 1.03 2.81 6.27
N ASN A 109 0.43 3.75 5.55
CA ASN A 109 1.02 4.51 4.45
C ASN A 109 1.44 3.61 3.27
N ASP A 110 0.46 2.88 2.72
CA ASP A 110 0.71 1.83 1.74
C ASP A 110 -0.23 1.92 0.53
N ILE A 111 0.26 1.47 -0.62
CA ILE A 111 -0.57 1.13 -1.77
C ILE A 111 -0.48 -0.39 -1.98
N ILE A 112 -1.58 -1.07 -1.72
CA ILE A 112 -1.73 -2.50 -1.94
C ILE A 112 -2.54 -2.70 -3.22
N PHE A 113 -1.94 -3.34 -4.23
CA PHE A 113 -2.56 -3.60 -5.52
C PHE A 113 -3.64 -4.69 -5.41
N ASN A 114 -4.29 -4.97 -6.53
CA ASN A 114 -5.33 -5.99 -6.60
C ASN A 114 -4.77 -7.38 -6.28
N THR A 115 -5.59 -8.20 -5.62
CA THR A 115 -5.30 -9.62 -5.33
C THR A 115 -4.04 -9.86 -4.49
N VAL A 116 -3.61 -8.87 -3.73
CA VAL A 116 -2.48 -9.00 -2.80
C VAL A 116 -2.95 -9.70 -1.52
N GLN A 117 -2.08 -10.52 -0.94
CA GLN A 117 -2.37 -11.19 0.32
C GLN A 117 -1.36 -10.84 1.41
N VAL A 118 -1.88 -10.26 2.49
CA VAL A 118 -1.13 -9.98 3.73
C VAL A 118 -1.90 -10.63 4.89
N PRO A 119 -1.88 -12.00 4.97
CA PRO A 119 -2.96 -12.73 5.61
C PRO A 119 -2.85 -12.89 7.14
N HIS A 120 -1.65 -12.80 7.75
CA HIS A 120 -1.46 -13.23 9.13
C HIS A 120 -0.33 -12.51 9.86
N TYR A 121 -0.67 -11.73 10.91
CA TYR A 121 0.31 -11.14 11.85
C TYR A 121 1.43 -10.38 11.12
N ASN A 122 1.07 -9.62 10.11
CA ASN A 122 2.03 -8.86 9.34
C ASN A 122 2.07 -7.40 9.79
N TYR A 123 3.21 -6.75 9.54
CA TYR A 123 3.28 -5.29 9.53
C TYR A 123 3.70 -4.83 8.14
N VAL A 124 2.89 -3.97 7.53
CA VAL A 124 3.21 -3.31 6.27
C VAL A 124 3.19 -1.80 6.51
N GLY A 125 4.30 -1.16 6.28
CA GLY A 125 4.41 0.28 6.46
C GLY A 125 5.31 0.93 5.43
N ASP A 126 4.88 2.08 4.92
CA ASP A 126 5.60 2.87 3.92
C ASP A 126 6.00 2.02 2.70
N SER A 127 5.04 1.24 2.15
CA SER A 127 5.28 0.18 1.17
C SER A 127 4.34 0.26 -0.03
N ILE A 128 4.76 -0.36 -1.13
CA ILE A 128 3.91 -0.60 -2.30
C ILE A 128 4.00 -2.09 -2.63
N LEU A 129 2.86 -2.80 -2.54
CA LEU A 129 2.76 -4.22 -2.83
C LEU A 129 2.05 -4.41 -4.16
N GLY A 130 2.76 -4.92 -5.16
CA GLY A 130 2.28 -5.12 -6.52
C GLY A 130 1.29 -6.27 -6.66
N TYR A 131 0.69 -6.36 -7.84
CA TYR A 131 -0.36 -7.31 -8.17
C TYR A 131 0.00 -8.75 -7.84
N LYS A 132 -0.88 -9.44 -7.10
CA LYS A 132 -0.70 -10.84 -6.64
C LYS A 132 0.48 -11.07 -5.71
N SER A 133 1.14 -10.04 -5.19
CA SER A 133 2.19 -10.27 -4.20
C SER A 133 1.60 -10.90 -2.93
N HIS A 134 2.43 -11.66 -2.23
CA HIS A 134 2.04 -12.38 -1.03
C HIS A 134 3.09 -12.22 0.06
N MET A 135 2.65 -11.87 1.26
CA MET A 135 3.51 -11.86 2.44
C MET A 135 3.19 -13.07 3.32
N GLY A 136 4.18 -13.89 3.62
CA GLY A 136 4.03 -15.02 4.54
C GLY A 136 3.67 -14.57 5.96
N ALA A 137 3.15 -15.49 6.78
CA ALA A 137 2.79 -15.20 8.15
C ALA A 137 3.97 -14.64 8.96
N GLY A 138 3.72 -13.58 9.72
CA GLY A 138 4.74 -12.92 10.54
C GLY A 138 5.77 -12.06 9.78
N SER A 139 5.63 -11.92 8.46
CA SER A 139 6.51 -11.03 7.68
C SER A 139 6.29 -9.57 8.05
N ILE A 140 7.38 -8.81 8.12
CA ILE A 140 7.39 -7.41 8.52
C ILE A 140 8.17 -6.59 7.51
N THR A 141 7.59 -5.49 7.02
CA THR A 141 8.33 -4.49 6.26
C THR A 141 9.00 -3.53 7.25
N SER A 142 10.25 -3.82 7.64
CA SER A 142 11.00 -2.91 8.52
C SER A 142 11.24 -1.58 7.80
N ASN A 143 10.60 -0.51 8.25
CA ASN A 143 10.55 0.75 7.53
C ASN A 143 11.40 1.89 8.11
N VAL A 144 12.09 1.65 9.23
CA VAL A 144 12.96 2.63 9.86
C VAL A 144 14.30 1.99 10.19
N LYS A 145 15.41 2.61 9.75
CA LYS A 145 16.75 2.18 10.11
C LYS A 145 17.06 2.50 11.56
N SER A 146 17.79 1.63 12.25
CA SER A 146 18.15 1.81 13.67
C SER A 146 18.98 3.08 13.90
N ASP A 147 19.83 3.42 12.95
CA ASP A 147 20.69 4.62 12.97
C ASP A 147 19.96 5.90 12.57
N LYS A 148 18.67 5.80 12.16
CA LYS A 148 17.82 6.90 11.71
C LYS A 148 18.37 7.70 10.50
N THR A 149 19.34 7.15 9.77
CA THR A 149 19.86 7.73 8.55
C THR A 149 18.85 7.60 7.39
N LEU A 150 19.08 8.34 6.31
CA LEU A 150 18.28 8.23 5.10
C LEU A 150 18.47 6.85 4.45
N VAL A 151 17.40 6.37 3.82
CA VAL A 151 17.44 5.11 3.09
C VAL A 151 18.13 5.30 1.74
N VAL A 152 19.08 4.43 1.44
CA VAL A 152 19.73 4.32 0.14
C VAL A 152 19.32 2.98 -0.48
N VAL A 153 18.80 3.01 -1.70
CA VAL A 153 18.51 1.81 -2.48
C VAL A 153 19.75 1.44 -3.26
N LYS A 154 20.18 0.18 -3.11
CA LYS A 154 21.39 -0.35 -3.75
C LYS A 154 21.04 -1.41 -4.77
N ASP A 155 21.60 -1.30 -5.97
CA ASP A 155 21.53 -2.37 -6.95
C ASP A 155 22.65 -3.38 -6.69
N SER A 156 22.29 -4.52 -6.11
CA SER A 156 23.25 -5.59 -5.81
C SER A 156 23.54 -6.50 -7.01
N ARG A 157 22.83 -6.34 -8.12
CA ARG A 157 22.89 -7.27 -9.27
C ARG A 157 23.78 -6.81 -10.42
N ASP A 158 23.79 -5.50 -10.73
CA ASP A 158 24.34 -5.06 -12.02
C ASP A 158 25.49 -4.05 -11.94
N SER A 159 25.46 -3.05 -11.11
CA SER A 159 26.41 -1.94 -11.28
C SER A 159 26.98 -1.36 -10.00
N GLY A 160 26.46 -1.77 -8.84
CA GLY A 160 26.72 -1.08 -7.61
C GLY A 160 26.11 0.34 -7.57
N GLU A 161 25.15 0.61 -8.47
CA GLU A 161 24.43 1.88 -8.48
C GLU A 161 23.66 2.08 -7.18
N GLU A 162 23.80 3.24 -6.57
CA GLU A 162 23.10 3.62 -5.34
C GLU A 162 22.21 4.83 -5.62
N ILE A 163 20.99 4.81 -5.06
CA ILE A 163 20.05 5.94 -5.13
C ILE A 163 19.68 6.38 -3.74
N GLU A 164 20.01 7.62 -3.41
CA GLU A 164 19.53 8.27 -2.18
C GLU A 164 18.04 8.58 -2.32
N THR A 165 17.21 7.99 -1.47
CA THR A 165 15.75 8.17 -1.53
C THR A 165 15.27 9.48 -0.92
N GLY A 166 16.07 10.12 -0.09
CA GLY A 166 15.69 11.27 0.72
C GLY A 166 14.68 10.92 1.84
N LEU A 167 14.40 9.64 2.07
CA LEU A 167 13.40 9.17 3.03
C LEU A 167 14.04 8.57 4.27
N LYS A 168 13.46 8.83 5.44
CA LYS A 168 13.77 8.14 6.70
C LYS A 168 12.89 6.90 6.91
N LYS A 169 11.74 6.83 6.23
CA LYS A 169 10.79 5.72 6.30
C LYS A 169 10.61 5.15 4.91
N PHE A 170 10.85 3.88 4.77
CA PHE A 170 10.84 3.14 3.52
C PHE A 170 10.68 1.65 3.86
N GLY A 171 9.56 1.07 3.48
CA GLY A 171 9.27 -0.35 3.74
C GLY A 171 9.70 -1.25 2.57
N ALA A 172 8.74 -1.95 1.96
CA ALA A 172 8.99 -2.84 0.84
C ALA A 172 8.36 -2.32 -0.45
N MET A 173 9.05 -2.53 -1.56
CA MET A 173 8.55 -2.30 -2.92
C MET A 173 8.55 -3.67 -3.62
N LEU A 174 7.40 -4.35 -3.58
CA LEU A 174 7.22 -5.66 -4.21
C LEU A 174 6.52 -5.48 -5.54
N GLY A 175 7.16 -5.94 -6.61
CA GLY A 175 6.61 -5.98 -7.97
C GLY A 175 6.03 -7.32 -8.35
#